data_42f0771b78c1ca9b34d38416398c5e2d
#
_entry.id   42f0771b78c1ca9b34d38416398c5e2d
#
_cell.length_a   1.000
_cell.length_b   1.000
_cell.length_c   1.000
_cell.angle_alpha   90.00
_cell.angle_beta   90.00
_cell.angle_gamma   90.00
#
_symmetry.space_group_name_H-M   'P 1'
#
loop_
_entity.id
_entity.type
_entity.pdbx_description
1 polymer ?
#
loop_
_entity_poly.entity_id
_entity_poly.type
_entity_poly.pdbx_seq_one_letter_code
_entity_poly.pdbx_strand_id
1 'polypeptide(L)'
;PASPMAVVNVLYDVGARDENPEQTGFAHLFEHLMFGGSKHIEDFDAPLQAAGGQSNAFTSNDITNYYDVLPAQNIDTALWLESDRMLSLAFTPKSLEVQRQVVIEEFKQRYLNQPYGDAWLQLRPLCYKKHPYQWATIGKKIQHIEDARMDDVRAFFKKYYHPGNAILCIVGNFELDFIQQKVAYYFGDIPKQDRSIRQLAQEPVQKKARVKRIVRHVPADAFYYAFPMGGRMDQSFFYADLISDHLSNEKTGMLYTILQKKKKLVSEITAYITGSIDNGLFIITGKINPSKTMAELDEALWALLEQYKNKKIGKTALQQLITKMQTAKAFQDQGLSGQVAGGSHRR
;
A
#
# COMPACT_ATOMS: atom_id res chain seq x y z
N PRO A 1 4.89 -21.57 -17.50
CA PRO A 1 5.25 -22.00 -16.17
C PRO A 1 4.79 -23.43 -15.90
N ALA A 2 5.58 -24.20 -15.14
CA ALA A 2 5.22 -25.60 -14.81
C ALA A 2 4.20 -25.71 -13.66
N SER A 3 3.69 -24.60 -13.14
CA SER A 3 2.74 -24.60 -12.04
C SER A 3 1.34 -25.00 -12.53
N PRO A 4 0.63 -25.89 -11.81
CA PRO A 4 -0.77 -26.19 -12.08
C PRO A 4 -1.73 -25.08 -11.62
N MET A 5 -1.20 -24.04 -10.98
CA MET A 5 -1.97 -22.91 -10.45
C MET A 5 -2.02 -21.75 -11.44
N ALA A 6 -3.06 -20.95 -11.32
CA ALA A 6 -3.23 -19.67 -12.00
C ALA A 6 -3.48 -18.54 -11.00
N VAL A 7 -3.18 -17.33 -11.42
CA VAL A 7 -3.54 -16.10 -10.73
C VAL A 7 -4.30 -15.20 -11.69
N VAL A 8 -5.48 -14.77 -11.28
CA VAL A 8 -6.24 -13.70 -11.92
C VAL A 8 -6.15 -12.48 -11.04
N ASN A 9 -5.69 -11.37 -11.59
CA ASN A 9 -5.49 -10.13 -10.85
C ASN A 9 -6.16 -8.96 -11.57
N VAL A 10 -6.97 -8.22 -10.83
CA VAL A 10 -7.60 -6.98 -11.31
C VAL A 10 -7.10 -5.83 -10.47
N LEU A 11 -6.34 -4.94 -11.09
CA LEU A 11 -5.85 -3.72 -10.47
C LEU A 11 -6.70 -2.55 -10.96
N TYR A 12 -7.34 -1.83 -10.05
CA TYR A 12 -8.02 -0.56 -10.33
C TYR A 12 -7.08 0.61 -10.02
N ASP A 13 -6.96 1.55 -10.98
CA ASP A 13 -6.17 2.78 -10.77
C ASP A 13 -6.97 3.79 -9.93
N VAL A 14 -7.22 3.39 -8.71
CA VAL A 14 -7.87 4.19 -7.66
C VAL A 14 -7.31 3.81 -6.30
N GLY A 15 -6.96 4.79 -5.50
CA GLY A 15 -6.49 4.61 -4.14
C GLY A 15 -6.91 5.78 -3.25
N ALA A 16 -6.36 5.84 -2.05
CA ALA A 16 -6.72 6.90 -1.09
C ALA A 16 -6.48 8.32 -1.63
N ARG A 17 -5.57 8.51 -2.58
CA ARG A 17 -5.32 9.83 -3.20
C ARG A 17 -6.45 10.34 -4.08
N ASP A 18 -7.36 9.48 -4.50
CA ASP A 18 -8.48 9.79 -5.39
C ASP A 18 -9.75 10.20 -4.64
N GLU A 19 -9.70 10.13 -3.32
CA GLU A 19 -10.82 10.42 -2.44
C GLU A 19 -11.08 11.91 -2.29
N ASN A 20 -12.34 12.25 -2.01
CA ASN A 20 -12.69 13.60 -1.58
C ASN A 20 -12.09 13.84 -0.17
N PRO A 21 -11.40 14.97 0.06
CA PRO A 21 -10.84 15.32 1.37
C PRO A 21 -11.85 15.30 2.54
N GLU A 22 -13.12 15.45 2.26
CA GLU A 22 -14.21 15.39 3.26
C GLU A 22 -14.92 14.02 3.33
N GLN A 23 -14.46 13.04 2.50
CA GLN A 23 -15.00 11.69 2.42
C GLN A 23 -13.87 10.70 2.21
N THR A 24 -12.98 10.58 3.19
CA THR A 24 -11.77 9.74 3.09
C THR A 24 -12.01 8.34 3.67
N GLY A 25 -11.25 7.35 3.18
CA GLY A 25 -11.39 5.95 3.53
C GLY A 25 -12.28 5.17 2.56
N PHE A 26 -12.79 5.81 1.51
CA PHE A 26 -13.68 5.17 0.54
C PHE A 26 -12.98 4.09 -0.29
N ALA A 27 -11.75 4.30 -0.71
CA ALA A 27 -11.03 3.29 -1.47
C ALA A 27 -10.87 1.99 -0.67
N HIS A 28 -10.58 2.10 0.63
CA HIS A 28 -10.49 0.96 1.53
C HIS A 28 -11.87 0.36 1.86
N LEU A 29 -12.90 1.18 2.06
CA LEU A 29 -14.27 0.67 2.19
C LEU A 29 -14.69 -0.13 0.96
N PHE A 30 -14.28 0.30 -0.25
CA PHE A 30 -14.55 -0.44 -1.47
C PHE A 30 -13.79 -1.76 -1.56
N GLU A 31 -12.56 -1.84 -1.05
CA GLU A 31 -11.86 -3.11 -0.92
C GLU A 31 -12.75 -4.15 -0.22
N HIS A 32 -13.38 -3.77 0.90
CA HIS A 32 -14.29 -4.64 1.63
C HIS A 32 -15.63 -4.87 0.89
N LEU A 33 -16.23 -3.84 0.31
CA LEU A 33 -17.51 -3.96 -0.38
C LEU A 33 -17.44 -4.92 -1.58
N MET A 34 -16.30 -4.99 -2.24
CA MET A 34 -16.11 -5.88 -3.40
C MET A 34 -16.14 -7.38 -3.04
N PHE A 35 -15.99 -7.73 -1.76
CA PHE A 35 -16.19 -9.09 -1.24
C PHE A 35 -17.64 -9.33 -0.73
N GLY A 36 -18.45 -8.29 -0.66
CA GLY A 36 -19.82 -8.36 -0.15
C GLY A 36 -20.85 -8.94 -1.12
N GLY A 37 -20.41 -9.56 -2.21
CA GLY A 37 -21.25 -10.12 -3.26
C GLY A 37 -21.59 -9.15 -4.39
N SER A 38 -22.15 -9.70 -5.46
CA SER A 38 -22.61 -8.98 -6.64
C SER A 38 -24.11 -9.26 -6.88
N LYS A 39 -24.65 -8.72 -7.95
CA LYS A 39 -26.06 -8.94 -8.29
C LYS A 39 -26.41 -10.43 -8.51
N HIS A 40 -25.47 -11.20 -9.03
CA HIS A 40 -25.68 -12.61 -9.38
C HIS A 40 -24.96 -13.57 -8.41
N ILE A 41 -24.13 -13.07 -7.52
CA ILE A 41 -23.27 -13.85 -6.62
C ILE A 41 -23.44 -13.29 -5.21
N GLU A 42 -24.10 -14.02 -4.33
CA GLU A 42 -24.35 -13.57 -2.93
C GLU A 42 -23.08 -13.65 -2.07
N ASP A 43 -22.25 -14.65 -2.31
CA ASP A 43 -21.00 -14.92 -1.58
C ASP A 43 -19.87 -15.12 -2.60
N PHE A 44 -18.90 -14.23 -2.59
CA PHE A 44 -17.77 -14.27 -3.50
C PHE A 44 -16.83 -15.44 -3.22
N ASP A 45 -16.61 -15.75 -1.95
CA ASP A 45 -15.63 -16.75 -1.53
C ASP A 45 -16.11 -18.19 -1.73
N ALA A 46 -17.38 -18.47 -1.58
CA ALA A 46 -17.92 -19.82 -1.64
C ALA A 46 -17.65 -20.54 -2.99
N PRO A 47 -17.97 -19.98 -4.16
CA PRO A 47 -17.64 -20.62 -5.45
C PRO A 47 -16.12 -20.68 -5.70
N LEU A 48 -15.34 -19.70 -5.24
CA LEU A 48 -13.89 -19.73 -5.39
C LEU A 48 -13.26 -20.84 -4.55
N GLN A 49 -13.67 -21.01 -3.30
CA GLN A 49 -13.21 -22.10 -2.42
C GLN A 49 -13.63 -23.47 -2.99
N ALA A 50 -14.85 -23.62 -3.52
CA ALA A 50 -15.29 -24.83 -4.18
C ALA A 50 -14.44 -25.17 -5.41
N ALA A 51 -13.90 -24.18 -6.09
CA ALA A 51 -12.94 -24.33 -7.18
C ALA A 51 -11.49 -24.57 -6.71
N GLY A 52 -11.25 -24.69 -5.39
CA GLY A 52 -9.91 -24.84 -4.80
C GLY A 52 -9.09 -23.57 -4.81
N GLY A 53 -9.73 -22.41 -4.90
CA GLY A 53 -9.10 -21.11 -4.93
C GLY A 53 -9.17 -20.34 -3.62
N GLN A 54 -8.43 -19.25 -3.59
CA GLN A 54 -8.44 -18.26 -2.51
C GLN A 54 -8.28 -16.86 -3.12
N SER A 55 -8.90 -15.88 -2.48
CA SER A 55 -8.83 -14.47 -2.88
C SER A 55 -8.12 -13.63 -1.84
N ASN A 56 -7.61 -12.48 -2.27
CA ASN A 56 -7.16 -11.41 -1.38
C ASN A 56 -7.19 -10.06 -2.11
N ALA A 57 -7.08 -8.99 -1.35
CA ALA A 57 -7.00 -7.63 -1.89
C ALA A 57 -6.10 -6.75 -1.03
N PHE A 58 -5.74 -5.59 -1.57
CA PHE A 58 -5.13 -4.51 -0.79
C PHE A 58 -5.43 -3.16 -1.42
N THR A 59 -5.54 -2.15 -0.59
CA THR A 59 -5.63 -0.75 -0.97
C THR A 59 -4.37 0.00 -0.54
N SER A 60 -3.83 0.79 -1.46
CA SER A 60 -2.72 1.70 -1.19
C SER A 60 -3.16 3.16 -1.34
N ASN A 61 -2.21 4.07 -1.25
CA ASN A 61 -2.48 5.47 -1.61
C ASN A 61 -2.91 5.60 -3.09
N ASP A 62 -2.43 4.71 -3.96
CA ASP A 62 -2.42 4.89 -5.42
C ASP A 62 -3.34 3.94 -6.17
N ILE A 63 -3.51 2.72 -5.66
CA ILE A 63 -4.23 1.63 -6.33
C ILE A 63 -5.02 0.79 -5.34
N THR A 64 -6.07 0.13 -5.86
CA THR A 64 -6.76 -0.97 -5.19
C THR A 64 -6.64 -2.22 -6.06
N ASN A 65 -6.18 -3.31 -5.49
CA ASN A 65 -5.83 -4.53 -6.21
C ASN A 65 -6.54 -5.74 -5.62
N TYR A 66 -7.11 -6.57 -6.48
CA TYR A 66 -7.77 -7.82 -6.13
C TYR A 66 -7.09 -8.96 -6.87
N TYR A 67 -6.94 -10.12 -6.26
CA TYR A 67 -6.38 -11.27 -6.94
C TYR A 67 -6.91 -12.59 -6.39
N ASP A 68 -7.11 -13.53 -7.31
CA ASP A 68 -7.53 -14.88 -7.04
C ASP A 68 -6.40 -15.84 -7.42
N VAL A 69 -6.14 -16.82 -6.57
CA VAL A 69 -5.19 -17.91 -6.83
C VAL A 69 -5.95 -19.22 -6.80
N LEU A 70 -5.92 -19.99 -7.90
CA LEU A 70 -6.69 -21.21 -8.03
C LEU A 70 -6.02 -22.22 -8.99
N PRO A 71 -6.43 -23.50 -9.00
CA PRO A 71 -6.01 -24.44 -10.04
C PRO A 71 -6.34 -23.91 -11.43
N ALA A 72 -5.38 -23.97 -12.36
CA ALA A 72 -5.50 -23.39 -13.70
C ALA A 72 -6.70 -23.92 -14.50
N GLN A 73 -7.10 -25.16 -14.28
CA GLN A 73 -8.27 -25.78 -14.92
C GLN A 73 -9.60 -25.11 -14.52
N ASN A 74 -9.63 -24.40 -13.39
CA ASN A 74 -10.82 -23.74 -12.85
C ASN A 74 -10.82 -22.23 -13.09
N ILE A 75 -10.00 -21.72 -14.03
CA ILE A 75 -9.83 -20.29 -14.33
C ILE A 75 -11.15 -19.57 -14.62
N ASP A 76 -12.12 -20.28 -15.21
CA ASP A 76 -13.45 -19.73 -15.50
C ASP A 76 -14.14 -19.18 -14.25
N THR A 77 -13.96 -19.82 -13.10
CA THR A 77 -14.56 -19.36 -11.83
C THR A 77 -14.04 -17.97 -11.46
N ALA A 78 -12.72 -17.75 -11.49
CA ALA A 78 -12.15 -16.46 -11.17
C ALA A 78 -12.54 -15.36 -12.18
N LEU A 79 -12.51 -15.68 -13.49
CA LEU A 79 -12.93 -14.73 -14.52
C LEU A 79 -14.40 -14.34 -14.39
N TRP A 80 -15.26 -15.30 -14.08
CA TRP A 80 -16.67 -15.04 -13.81
C TRP A 80 -16.87 -14.14 -12.58
N LEU A 81 -16.25 -14.48 -11.45
CA LEU A 81 -16.35 -13.71 -10.20
C LEU A 81 -15.87 -12.26 -10.40
N GLU A 82 -14.70 -12.08 -11.01
CA GLU A 82 -14.12 -10.77 -11.23
C GLU A 82 -14.93 -9.91 -12.22
N SER A 83 -15.44 -10.52 -13.29
CA SER A 83 -16.25 -9.81 -14.27
C SER A 83 -17.62 -9.42 -13.70
N ASP A 84 -18.27 -10.28 -12.91
CA ASP A 84 -19.58 -10.01 -12.34
C ASP A 84 -19.51 -8.88 -11.28
N ARG A 85 -18.53 -8.91 -10.40
CA ARG A 85 -18.37 -7.81 -9.43
C ARG A 85 -17.97 -6.47 -10.09
N MET A 86 -17.27 -6.49 -11.21
CA MET A 86 -16.98 -5.26 -11.98
C MET A 86 -18.23 -4.72 -12.65
N LEU A 87 -19.10 -5.59 -13.14
CA LEU A 87 -20.32 -5.20 -13.83
C LEU A 87 -21.44 -4.75 -12.87
N SER A 88 -21.64 -5.49 -11.78
CA SER A 88 -22.90 -5.41 -11.02
C SER A 88 -22.73 -5.71 -9.53
N LEU A 89 -21.91 -4.94 -8.84
CA LEU A 89 -21.75 -5.06 -7.38
C LEU A 89 -23.10 -4.90 -6.65
N ALA A 90 -23.34 -5.72 -5.64
CA ALA A 90 -24.57 -5.71 -4.85
C ALA A 90 -24.56 -4.54 -3.85
N PHE A 91 -25.10 -3.40 -4.26
CA PHE A 91 -25.28 -2.24 -3.39
C PHE A 91 -26.55 -2.35 -2.57
N THR A 92 -26.50 -3.03 -1.44
CA THR A 92 -27.62 -3.10 -0.48
C THR A 92 -27.32 -2.29 0.78
N PRO A 93 -28.34 -1.70 1.45
CA PRO A 93 -28.12 -1.05 2.75
C PRO A 93 -27.47 -1.96 3.78
N LYS A 94 -27.79 -3.25 3.75
CA LYS A 94 -27.21 -4.26 4.65
C LYS A 94 -25.71 -4.47 4.37
N SER A 95 -25.31 -4.65 3.10
CA SER A 95 -23.91 -4.86 2.75
C SER A 95 -23.05 -3.64 3.11
N LEU A 96 -23.54 -2.44 2.85
CA LEU A 96 -22.86 -1.20 3.23
C LEU A 96 -22.69 -1.10 4.76
N GLU A 97 -23.74 -1.40 5.53
CA GLU A 97 -23.67 -1.30 6.99
C GLU A 97 -22.70 -2.31 7.58
N VAL A 98 -22.72 -3.56 7.11
CA VAL A 98 -21.79 -4.60 7.56
C VAL A 98 -20.33 -4.17 7.31
N GLN A 99 -20.01 -3.76 6.08
CA GLN A 99 -18.63 -3.38 5.75
C GLN A 99 -18.21 -2.06 6.43
N ARG A 100 -19.14 -1.13 6.62
CA ARG A 100 -18.89 0.07 7.42
C ARG A 100 -18.43 -0.28 8.83
N GLN A 101 -19.14 -1.17 9.52
CA GLN A 101 -18.77 -1.59 10.86
C GLN A 101 -17.41 -2.31 10.89
N VAL A 102 -17.13 -3.16 9.91
CA VAL A 102 -15.81 -3.83 9.78
C VAL A 102 -14.69 -2.80 9.67
N VAL A 103 -14.81 -1.82 8.77
CA VAL A 103 -13.79 -0.78 8.57
C VAL A 103 -13.63 0.12 9.81
N ILE A 104 -14.73 0.46 10.50
CA ILE A 104 -14.70 1.22 11.74
C ILE A 104 -13.95 0.46 12.84
N GLU A 105 -14.25 -0.82 13.02
CA GLU A 105 -13.55 -1.65 14.01
C GLU A 105 -12.07 -1.84 13.67
N GLU A 106 -11.73 -1.99 12.39
CA GLU A 106 -10.35 -2.03 11.93
C GLU A 106 -9.61 -0.72 12.23
N PHE A 107 -10.27 0.44 11.99
CA PHE A 107 -9.71 1.74 12.36
C PHE A 107 -9.40 1.82 13.85
N LYS A 108 -10.35 1.41 14.69
CA LYS A 108 -10.17 1.41 16.15
C LYS A 108 -9.03 0.47 16.56
N GLN A 109 -9.03 -0.76 16.05
CA GLN A 109 -8.03 -1.77 16.41
C GLN A 109 -6.62 -1.36 15.98
N ARG A 110 -6.43 -0.91 14.74
CA ARG A 110 -5.10 -0.60 14.20
C ARG A 110 -4.55 0.74 14.65
N TYR A 111 -5.41 1.75 14.82
CA TYR A 111 -4.96 3.12 14.98
C TYR A 111 -5.25 3.70 16.38
N LEU A 112 -6.29 3.27 17.07
CA LEU A 112 -6.67 3.85 18.36
C LEU A 112 -6.30 2.95 19.56
N ASN A 113 -6.43 1.64 19.42
CA ASN A 113 -6.30 0.69 20.53
C ASN A 113 -4.90 0.06 20.64
N GLN A 114 -3.96 0.43 19.76
CA GLN A 114 -2.59 -0.06 19.82
C GLN A 114 -1.60 1.04 20.18
N PRO A 115 -0.57 0.74 20.99
CA PRO A 115 0.56 1.66 21.18
C PRO A 115 1.14 2.10 19.85
N TYR A 116 1.33 3.40 19.67
CA TYR A 116 1.84 4.03 18.45
C TYR A 116 0.95 3.91 17.21
N GLY A 117 -0.25 3.32 17.31
CA GLY A 117 -1.13 3.09 16.17
C GLY A 117 -1.49 4.36 15.41
N ASP A 118 -1.69 5.48 16.10
CA ASP A 118 -2.03 6.77 15.49
C ASP A 118 -0.82 7.55 14.92
N ALA A 119 0.41 7.03 15.03
CA ALA A 119 1.62 7.74 14.62
C ALA A 119 1.56 8.22 13.16
N TRP A 120 1.14 7.35 12.23
CA TRP A 120 1.01 7.70 10.82
C TRP A 120 -0.14 8.68 10.55
N LEU A 121 -1.24 8.60 11.29
CA LEU A 121 -2.34 9.57 11.19
C LEU A 121 -1.88 10.98 11.60
N GLN A 122 -0.90 11.07 12.49
CA GLN A 122 -0.32 12.33 12.94
C GLN A 122 0.84 12.81 12.05
N LEU A 123 1.66 11.90 11.54
CA LEU A 123 2.84 12.21 10.72
C LEU A 123 2.48 12.71 9.33
N ARG A 124 1.52 12.05 8.64
CA ARG A 124 1.14 12.40 7.27
C ARG A 124 0.72 13.87 7.11
N PRO A 125 -0.14 14.47 7.97
CA PRO A 125 -0.50 15.88 7.86
C PRO A 125 0.64 16.86 8.19
N LEU A 126 1.73 16.41 8.80
CA LEU A 126 2.94 17.19 8.94
C LEU A 126 3.76 17.21 7.66
N CYS A 127 3.83 16.07 6.96
CA CYS A 127 4.60 15.93 5.73
C CYS A 127 3.89 16.54 4.53
N TYR A 128 2.58 16.31 4.40
CA TYR A 128 1.76 16.76 3.27
C TYR A 128 0.74 17.81 3.70
N LYS A 129 0.70 18.95 3.01
CA LYS A 129 -0.24 20.06 3.27
C LYS A 129 -1.31 20.22 2.21
N LYS A 130 -1.03 19.80 0.99
CA LYS A 130 -1.91 19.90 -0.17
C LYS A 130 -2.20 18.53 -0.78
N HIS A 131 -1.16 17.71 -0.92
CA HIS A 131 -1.27 16.42 -1.58
C HIS A 131 -2.16 15.45 -0.77
N PRO A 132 -3.00 14.63 -1.41
CA PRO A 132 -3.87 13.66 -0.74
C PRO A 132 -3.16 12.61 0.13
N TYR A 133 -1.85 12.41 -0.03
CA TYR A 133 -1.08 11.54 0.87
C TYR A 133 -1.04 12.01 2.33
N GLN A 134 -1.67 13.15 2.63
CA GLN A 134 -1.85 13.63 4.00
C GLN A 134 -2.78 12.75 4.86
N TRP A 135 -3.59 11.85 4.24
CA TRP A 135 -4.38 10.87 4.97
C TRP A 135 -3.97 9.44 4.68
N ALA A 136 -4.30 8.55 5.61
CA ALA A 136 -4.09 7.12 5.46
C ALA A 136 -5.19 6.49 4.60
N THR A 137 -4.95 5.30 4.07
CA THR A 137 -5.93 4.52 3.30
C THR A 137 -7.22 4.25 4.07
N ILE A 138 -7.12 4.07 5.39
CA ILE A 138 -8.28 3.91 6.28
C ILE A 138 -9.10 5.21 6.45
N GLY A 139 -8.60 6.35 5.97
CA GLY A 139 -9.23 7.67 6.10
C GLY A 139 -8.62 8.55 7.18
N LYS A 140 -9.05 9.82 7.22
CA LYS A 140 -8.65 10.82 8.25
C LYS A 140 -9.39 10.62 9.57
N LYS A 141 -10.67 10.25 9.51
CA LYS A 141 -11.62 10.21 10.63
C LYS A 141 -12.63 9.09 10.40
N ILE A 142 -12.99 8.39 11.47
CA ILE A 142 -14.07 7.39 11.47
C ILE A 142 -15.37 7.98 10.91
N GLN A 143 -15.68 9.22 11.26
CA GLN A 143 -16.89 9.92 10.85
C GLN A 143 -17.11 9.91 9.33
N HIS A 144 -16.04 9.98 8.50
CA HIS A 144 -16.16 9.92 7.06
C HIS A 144 -16.72 8.57 6.55
N ILE A 145 -16.48 7.50 7.29
CA ILE A 145 -17.01 6.15 7.00
C ILE A 145 -18.40 6.00 7.58
N GLU A 146 -18.66 6.54 8.79
CA GLU A 146 -19.99 6.55 9.41
C GLU A 146 -21.02 7.30 8.56
N ASP A 147 -20.63 8.46 8.00
CA ASP A 147 -21.48 9.31 7.18
C ASP A 147 -21.61 8.86 5.72
N ALA A 148 -20.88 7.81 5.29
CA ALA A 148 -20.92 7.31 3.91
C ALA A 148 -22.34 6.88 3.50
N ARG A 149 -22.88 7.51 2.44
CA ARG A 149 -24.21 7.22 1.91
C ARG A 149 -24.13 6.30 0.71
N MET A 150 -25.21 5.57 0.47
CA MET A 150 -25.30 4.67 -0.67
C MET A 150 -25.07 5.38 -2.02
N ASP A 151 -25.52 6.63 -2.14
CA ASP A 151 -25.34 7.41 -3.37
C ASP A 151 -23.85 7.76 -3.60
N ASP A 152 -23.12 8.09 -2.53
CA ASP A 152 -21.68 8.34 -2.59
C ASP A 152 -20.92 7.07 -3.00
N VAL A 153 -21.34 5.93 -2.43
CA VAL A 153 -20.79 4.61 -2.75
C VAL A 153 -21.00 4.26 -4.23
N ARG A 154 -22.23 4.43 -4.74
CA ARG A 154 -22.54 4.18 -6.16
C ARG A 154 -21.79 5.13 -7.10
N ALA A 155 -21.66 6.40 -6.72
CA ALA A 155 -20.92 7.38 -7.50
C ALA A 155 -19.43 7.04 -7.59
N PHE A 156 -18.82 6.61 -6.47
CA PHE A 156 -17.43 6.18 -6.41
C PHE A 156 -17.19 4.93 -7.26
N PHE A 157 -18.06 3.92 -7.14
CA PHE A 157 -17.99 2.70 -7.97
C PHE A 157 -18.04 3.05 -9.45
N LYS A 158 -19.08 3.78 -9.88
CA LYS A 158 -19.25 4.16 -11.28
C LYS A 158 -18.06 4.90 -11.84
N LYS A 159 -17.40 5.72 -11.03
CA LYS A 159 -16.27 6.54 -11.45
C LYS A 159 -14.98 5.75 -11.62
N TYR A 160 -14.75 4.72 -10.80
CA TYR A 160 -13.42 4.10 -10.69
C TYR A 160 -13.40 2.61 -11.01
N TYR A 161 -14.50 1.88 -10.82
CA TYR A 161 -14.54 0.42 -10.95
C TYR A 161 -15.17 -0.01 -12.30
N HIS A 162 -14.40 0.21 -13.37
CA HIS A 162 -14.82 -0.13 -14.74
C HIS A 162 -13.60 -0.49 -15.59
N PRO A 163 -13.78 -1.19 -16.74
CA PRO A 163 -12.67 -1.68 -17.58
C PRO A 163 -11.70 -0.59 -18.04
N GLY A 164 -12.17 0.64 -18.29
CA GLY A 164 -11.32 1.75 -18.70
C GLY A 164 -10.36 2.25 -17.62
N ASN A 165 -10.56 1.87 -16.35
CA ASN A 165 -9.73 2.21 -15.20
C ASN A 165 -9.10 0.99 -14.53
N ALA A 166 -9.12 -0.18 -15.20
CA ALA A 166 -8.62 -1.44 -14.65
C ALA A 166 -7.51 -2.04 -15.51
N ILE A 167 -6.66 -2.82 -14.90
CA ILE A 167 -5.67 -3.69 -15.54
C ILE A 167 -5.95 -5.11 -15.09
N LEU A 168 -6.34 -5.98 -16.05
CA LEU A 168 -6.45 -7.42 -15.84
C LEU A 168 -5.09 -8.06 -16.16
N CYS A 169 -4.55 -8.81 -15.23
CA CYS A 169 -3.32 -9.58 -15.39
C CYS A 169 -3.58 -11.04 -15.01
N ILE A 170 -3.33 -11.96 -15.95
CA ILE A 170 -3.51 -13.40 -15.75
C ILE A 170 -2.16 -14.08 -15.89
N VAL A 171 -1.78 -14.88 -14.91
CA VAL A 171 -0.56 -15.68 -14.92
C VAL A 171 -0.91 -17.14 -14.68
N GLY A 172 -0.45 -18.01 -15.56
CA GLY A 172 -0.72 -19.45 -15.50
C GLY A 172 -0.13 -20.18 -16.70
N ASN A 173 -0.34 -21.48 -16.75
CA ASN A 173 0.08 -22.30 -17.88
C ASN A 173 -1.09 -22.47 -18.87
N PHE A 174 -1.25 -21.48 -19.76
CA PHE A 174 -2.34 -21.42 -20.74
C PHE A 174 -1.82 -21.11 -22.14
N GLU A 175 -2.54 -21.58 -23.14
CA GLU A 175 -2.42 -21.05 -24.50
C GLU A 175 -3.02 -19.65 -24.57
N LEU A 176 -2.33 -18.72 -25.22
CA LEU A 176 -2.72 -17.31 -25.27
C LEU A 176 -4.12 -17.11 -25.89
N ASP A 177 -4.41 -17.79 -26.99
CA ASP A 177 -5.70 -17.69 -27.69
C ASP A 177 -6.86 -18.15 -26.79
N PHE A 178 -6.64 -19.20 -25.99
CA PHE A 178 -7.63 -19.69 -25.03
C PHE A 178 -7.98 -18.61 -24.02
N ILE A 179 -6.97 -18.00 -23.40
CA ILE A 179 -7.20 -16.96 -22.40
C ILE A 179 -7.84 -15.71 -23.02
N GLN A 180 -7.43 -15.30 -24.22
CA GLN A 180 -8.06 -14.17 -24.92
C GLN A 180 -9.55 -14.39 -25.17
N GLN A 181 -9.93 -15.60 -25.62
CA GLN A 181 -11.34 -15.95 -25.81
C GLN A 181 -12.12 -15.93 -24.50
N LYS A 182 -11.55 -16.45 -23.39
CA LYS A 182 -12.18 -16.41 -22.06
C LYS A 182 -12.35 -14.98 -21.56
N VAL A 183 -11.34 -14.14 -21.68
CA VAL A 183 -11.43 -12.72 -21.30
C VAL A 183 -12.48 -12.00 -22.13
N ALA A 184 -12.53 -12.22 -23.45
CA ALA A 184 -13.56 -11.66 -24.31
C ALA A 184 -14.97 -12.10 -23.90
N TYR A 185 -15.14 -13.38 -23.54
CA TYR A 185 -16.41 -13.92 -23.09
C TYR A 185 -16.91 -13.31 -21.77
N TYR A 186 -16.04 -13.19 -20.76
CA TYR A 186 -16.46 -12.71 -19.43
C TYR A 186 -16.49 -11.18 -19.32
N PHE A 187 -15.59 -10.46 -19.98
CA PHE A 187 -15.45 -9.01 -19.82
C PHE A 187 -15.90 -8.19 -21.03
N GLY A 188 -16.17 -8.85 -22.17
CA GLY A 188 -16.44 -8.17 -23.45
C GLY A 188 -17.67 -7.28 -23.43
N ASP A 189 -18.70 -7.67 -22.72
CA ASP A 189 -19.98 -6.94 -22.63
C ASP A 189 -20.02 -5.88 -21.53
N ILE A 190 -18.95 -5.75 -20.72
CA ILE A 190 -18.89 -4.73 -19.67
C ILE A 190 -18.70 -3.34 -20.32
N PRO A 191 -19.60 -2.38 -20.09
CA PRO A 191 -19.53 -1.07 -20.72
C PRO A 191 -18.21 -0.35 -20.45
N LYS A 192 -17.50 0.00 -21.50
CA LYS A 192 -16.28 0.82 -21.39
C LYS A 192 -16.67 2.25 -21.01
N GLN A 193 -15.96 2.78 -20.03
CA GLN A 193 -16.00 4.20 -19.68
C GLN A 193 -14.61 4.81 -19.88
N ASP A 194 -14.57 6.10 -20.17
CA ASP A 194 -13.30 6.81 -20.26
C ASP A 194 -12.69 6.98 -18.86
N ARG A 195 -11.39 6.83 -18.79
CA ARG A 195 -10.65 7.04 -17.54
C ARG A 195 -10.76 8.50 -17.11
N SER A 196 -11.11 8.72 -15.85
CA SER A 196 -11.14 10.06 -15.27
C SER A 196 -9.73 10.67 -15.25
N ILE A 197 -9.60 11.89 -15.74
CA ILE A 197 -8.33 12.63 -15.65
C ILE A 197 -8.10 13.01 -14.18
N ARG A 198 -7.04 12.49 -13.61
CA ARG A 198 -6.64 12.80 -12.22
C ARG A 198 -6.00 14.17 -12.15
N GLN A 199 -6.51 15.02 -11.27
CA GLN A 199 -5.92 16.32 -10.96
C GLN A 199 -5.57 16.37 -9.47
N LEU A 200 -4.33 16.04 -9.13
CA LEU A 200 -3.85 16.07 -7.76
C LEU A 200 -3.18 17.40 -7.45
N ALA A 201 -3.45 17.93 -6.27
CA ALA A 201 -2.78 19.12 -5.78
C ALA A 201 -1.30 18.78 -5.51
N GLN A 202 -0.41 19.55 -6.11
CA GLN A 202 1.03 19.39 -5.87
C GLN A 202 1.39 19.82 -4.45
N GLU A 203 2.23 19.02 -3.80
CA GLU A 203 2.75 19.37 -2.49
C GLU A 203 3.80 20.47 -2.61
N PRO A 204 3.67 21.60 -1.90
CA PRO A 204 4.67 22.65 -1.92
C PRO A 204 5.96 22.21 -1.25
N VAL A 205 7.09 22.71 -1.75
CA VAL A 205 8.41 22.42 -1.16
C VAL A 205 8.45 22.85 0.30
N GLN A 206 8.81 21.93 1.18
CA GLN A 206 8.95 22.19 2.60
C GLN A 206 10.23 23.03 2.88
N LYS A 207 10.05 24.24 3.41
CA LYS A 207 11.17 25.16 3.67
C LYS A 207 11.69 25.10 5.12
N LYS A 208 10.91 24.57 6.06
CA LYS A 208 11.25 24.50 7.49
C LYS A 208 10.85 23.15 8.07
N ALA A 209 11.60 22.68 9.05
CA ALA A 209 11.22 21.50 9.82
C ALA A 209 9.87 21.75 10.51
N ARG A 210 9.07 20.69 10.59
CA ARG A 210 7.79 20.67 11.31
C ARG A 210 7.89 19.61 12.39
N VAL A 211 7.61 19.98 13.62
CA VAL A 211 7.73 19.08 14.78
C VAL A 211 6.37 18.99 15.48
N LYS A 212 6.01 17.79 15.89
CA LYS A 212 4.84 17.53 16.73
C LYS A 212 5.23 16.56 17.83
N ARG A 213 4.97 16.95 19.08
CA ARG A 213 5.07 16.06 20.23
C ARG A 213 3.67 15.59 20.60
N ILE A 214 3.55 14.28 20.82
CA ILE A 214 2.28 13.64 21.17
C ILE A 214 2.51 12.83 22.44
N VAL A 215 1.66 13.04 23.43
CA VAL A 215 1.72 12.27 24.66
C VAL A 215 0.68 11.16 24.62
N ARG A 216 1.14 9.93 24.84
CA ARG A 216 0.31 8.72 24.90
C ARG A 216 0.82 7.82 26.03
N HIS A 217 -0.04 6.95 26.51
CA HIS A 217 0.39 5.89 27.43
C HIS A 217 0.99 4.76 26.61
N VAL A 218 2.33 4.75 26.52
CA VAL A 218 3.09 3.81 25.69
C VAL A 218 4.28 3.24 26.44
N PRO A 219 4.79 2.05 26.10
CA PRO A 219 5.90 1.41 26.81
C PRO A 219 7.23 2.15 26.74
N ALA A 220 7.48 2.90 25.65
CA ALA A 220 8.70 3.68 25.43
C ALA A 220 8.43 4.87 24.51
N ASP A 221 9.24 5.91 24.60
CA ASP A 221 9.17 7.04 23.68
C ASP A 221 9.58 6.59 22.27
N ALA A 222 8.72 6.85 21.29
CA ALA A 222 8.99 6.59 19.87
C ALA A 222 9.23 7.89 19.11
N PHE A 223 10.01 7.81 18.05
CA PHE A 223 10.31 8.94 17.18
C PHE A 223 10.14 8.58 15.70
N TYR A 224 9.80 9.59 14.92
CA TYR A 224 9.64 9.49 13.47
C TYR A 224 10.25 10.72 12.81
N TYR A 225 11.34 10.54 12.06
CA TYR A 225 11.86 11.56 11.14
C TYR A 225 11.39 11.22 9.75
N ALA A 226 10.78 12.19 9.08
CA ALA A 226 10.26 12.03 7.73
C ALA A 226 10.87 13.10 6.82
N PHE A 227 11.50 12.65 5.75
CA PHE A 227 12.12 13.51 4.76
C PHE A 227 11.38 13.34 3.43
N PRO A 228 10.91 14.43 2.78
CA PRO A 228 10.34 14.37 1.45
C PRO A 228 11.34 13.80 0.45
N MET A 229 10.88 12.90 -0.43
CA MET A 229 11.67 12.31 -1.50
C MET A 229 10.85 12.21 -2.79
N GLY A 230 11.50 11.90 -3.91
CA GLY A 230 10.85 11.65 -5.18
C GLY A 230 9.92 10.44 -5.14
N GLY A 231 8.98 10.37 -6.08
CA GLY A 231 8.08 9.24 -6.26
C GLY A 231 8.75 8.03 -6.90
N ARG A 232 8.02 6.93 -7.01
CA ARG A 232 8.52 5.64 -7.52
C ARG A 232 9.13 5.71 -8.93
N MET A 233 8.69 6.67 -9.76
CA MET A 233 9.20 6.83 -11.12
C MET A 233 10.46 7.72 -11.20
N ASP A 234 10.85 8.35 -10.10
CA ASP A 234 12.04 9.19 -10.03
C ASP A 234 13.29 8.34 -9.78
N GLN A 235 14.41 8.73 -10.40
CA GLN A 235 15.69 8.07 -10.16
C GLN A 235 16.12 8.18 -8.68
N SER A 236 15.78 9.28 -8.02
CA SER A 236 16.04 9.50 -6.58
C SER A 236 15.38 8.46 -5.67
N PHE A 237 14.28 7.84 -6.11
CA PHE A 237 13.61 6.76 -5.38
C PHE A 237 14.55 5.57 -5.15
N PHE A 238 15.22 5.10 -6.19
CA PHE A 238 16.15 3.97 -6.11
C PHE A 238 17.38 4.28 -5.24
N TYR A 239 17.85 5.53 -5.28
CA TYR A 239 18.93 5.94 -4.38
C TYR A 239 18.49 6.00 -2.93
N ALA A 240 17.28 6.51 -2.66
CA ALA A 240 16.72 6.55 -1.32
C ALA A 240 16.50 5.14 -0.75
N ASP A 241 16.05 4.20 -1.58
CA ASP A 241 15.87 2.80 -1.22
C ASP A 241 17.21 2.15 -0.79
N LEU A 242 18.24 2.27 -1.65
CA LEU A 242 19.58 1.80 -1.34
C LEU A 242 20.17 2.44 -0.07
N ILE A 243 19.94 3.74 0.14
CA ILE A 243 20.39 4.47 1.34
C ILE A 243 19.68 3.94 2.57
N SER A 244 18.37 3.75 2.50
CA SER A 244 17.59 3.22 3.61
C SER A 244 18.08 1.83 4.03
N ASP A 245 18.28 0.94 3.07
CA ASP A 245 18.82 -0.40 3.30
C ASP A 245 20.25 -0.38 3.88
N HIS A 246 21.10 0.53 3.41
CA HIS A 246 22.48 0.65 3.91
C HIS A 246 22.53 1.20 5.34
N LEU A 247 21.68 2.18 5.65
CA LEU A 247 21.61 2.78 6.99
C LEU A 247 20.99 1.84 8.02
N SER A 248 19.99 1.05 7.64
CA SER A 248 19.17 0.23 8.54
C SER A 248 19.50 -1.25 8.51
N ASN A 249 20.57 -1.70 7.83
CA ASN A 249 20.96 -3.11 7.86
C ASN A 249 21.11 -3.59 9.31
N GLU A 250 20.36 -4.63 9.68
CA GLU A 250 20.18 -5.08 11.08
C GLU A 250 21.49 -5.38 11.83
N LYS A 251 22.56 -5.74 11.15
CA LYS A 251 23.83 -6.13 11.77
C LYS A 251 24.99 -5.18 11.47
N THR A 252 24.94 -4.49 10.35
CA THR A 252 26.06 -3.68 9.83
C THR A 252 25.69 -2.22 9.57
N GLY A 253 24.40 -1.88 9.55
CA GLY A 253 23.92 -0.53 9.32
C GLY A 253 24.42 0.46 10.37
N MET A 254 24.70 1.69 9.95
CA MET A 254 25.24 2.71 10.84
C MET A 254 24.24 3.10 11.95
N LEU A 255 22.94 3.08 11.66
CA LEU A 255 21.90 3.34 12.67
C LEU A 255 22.00 2.32 13.80
N TYR A 256 22.03 1.03 13.48
CA TYR A 256 22.16 -0.02 14.48
C TYR A 256 23.50 0.04 15.20
N THR A 257 24.62 0.05 14.46
CA THR A 257 25.95 -0.09 15.06
C THR A 257 26.34 1.10 15.95
N ILE A 258 25.93 2.32 15.58
CA ILE A 258 26.30 3.54 16.30
C ILE A 258 25.25 3.89 17.37
N LEU A 259 23.97 4.01 16.97
CA LEU A 259 22.95 4.55 17.88
C LEU A 259 22.40 3.49 18.83
N GLN A 260 22.21 2.26 18.36
CA GLN A 260 21.66 1.19 19.17
C GLN A 260 22.77 0.44 19.95
N LYS A 261 23.80 -0.03 19.28
CA LYS A 261 24.82 -0.90 19.90
C LYS A 261 25.87 -0.14 20.69
N LYS A 262 26.50 0.89 20.10
CA LYS A 262 27.58 1.65 20.76
C LYS A 262 27.08 2.67 21.77
N LYS A 263 26.21 3.60 21.31
CA LYS A 263 25.70 4.69 22.13
C LYS A 263 24.53 4.26 23.03
N LYS A 264 23.84 3.16 22.70
CA LYS A 264 22.69 2.64 23.44
C LYS A 264 21.59 3.69 23.62
N LEU A 265 21.40 4.55 22.64
CA LEU A 265 20.38 5.61 22.68
C LEU A 265 19.00 5.07 22.42
N VAL A 266 18.89 4.04 21.61
CA VAL A 266 17.64 3.45 21.14
C VAL A 266 17.62 1.94 21.38
N SER A 267 16.43 1.39 21.65
CA SER A 267 16.19 -0.05 21.72
C SER A 267 15.97 -0.66 20.35
N GLU A 268 15.40 0.11 19.44
CA GLU A 268 15.22 -0.24 18.02
C GLU A 268 15.34 1.00 17.15
N ILE A 269 15.84 0.85 15.94
CA ILE A 269 15.90 1.90 14.93
C ILE A 269 15.94 1.28 13.54
N THR A 270 15.18 1.87 12.62
CA THR A 270 15.17 1.48 11.23
C THR A 270 15.03 2.68 10.31
N ALA A 271 15.37 2.50 9.04
CA ALA A 271 15.07 3.43 7.96
C ALA A 271 14.39 2.68 6.81
N TYR A 272 13.42 3.32 6.19
CA TYR A 272 12.70 2.80 5.02
C TYR A 272 12.09 3.93 4.21
N ILE A 273 11.64 3.62 3.00
CA ILE A 273 10.95 4.56 2.12
C ILE A 273 9.49 4.18 1.92
N THR A 274 8.64 5.17 1.63
CA THR A 274 7.28 4.90 1.16
C THR A 274 7.29 4.64 -0.35
N GLY A 275 6.61 3.58 -0.80
CA GLY A 275 6.59 3.16 -2.20
C GLY A 275 5.51 3.82 -3.05
N SER A 276 5.26 5.12 -2.88
CA SER A 276 4.19 5.86 -3.55
C SER A 276 4.56 6.27 -4.98
N ILE A 277 3.57 6.41 -5.87
CA ILE A 277 3.78 6.86 -7.26
C ILE A 277 4.24 8.32 -7.27
N ASP A 278 3.54 9.19 -6.52
CA ASP A 278 3.94 10.59 -6.31
C ASP A 278 4.98 10.70 -5.19
N ASN A 279 5.42 11.94 -4.90
CA ASN A 279 6.47 12.19 -3.91
C ASN A 279 6.22 11.49 -2.58
N GLY A 280 7.14 10.64 -2.21
CA GLY A 280 7.10 9.82 -1.01
C GLY A 280 7.88 10.42 0.15
N LEU A 281 8.14 9.57 1.15
CA LEU A 281 8.88 9.91 2.36
C LEU A 281 9.99 8.89 2.59
N PHE A 282 11.17 9.40 2.96
CA PHE A 282 12.22 8.63 3.60
C PHE A 282 12.02 8.74 5.11
N ILE A 283 11.88 7.62 5.79
CA ILE A 283 11.54 7.55 7.21
C ILE A 283 12.71 6.98 7.99
N ILE A 284 13.04 7.60 9.12
CA ILE A 284 13.86 7.00 10.18
C ILE A 284 12.98 6.96 11.42
N THR A 285 12.82 5.79 12.03
CA THR A 285 11.95 5.60 13.20
C THR A 285 12.55 4.60 14.16
N GLY A 286 12.13 4.69 15.42
CA GLY A 286 12.58 3.76 16.45
C GLY A 286 12.03 4.11 17.83
N LYS A 287 12.57 3.48 18.86
CA LYS A 287 12.22 3.71 20.26
C LYS A 287 13.45 4.09 21.07
N ILE A 288 13.32 5.10 21.91
CA ILE A 288 14.38 5.60 22.77
C ILE A 288 14.51 4.67 24.00
N ASN A 289 15.73 4.42 24.43
CA ASN A 289 15.96 3.70 25.68
C ASN A 289 15.49 4.53 26.89
N PRO A 290 14.90 3.91 27.93
CA PRO A 290 14.31 4.66 29.07
C PRO A 290 15.25 5.63 29.79
N SER A 291 16.56 5.36 29.75
CA SER A 291 17.58 6.22 30.37
C SER A 291 18.11 7.34 29.47
N LYS A 292 17.51 7.52 28.28
CA LYS A 292 17.97 8.43 27.23
C LYS A 292 16.91 9.45 26.87
N THR A 293 17.36 10.54 26.26
CA THR A 293 16.50 11.65 25.88
C THR A 293 16.44 11.84 24.38
N MET A 294 15.37 12.48 23.91
CA MET A 294 15.23 12.86 22.52
C MET A 294 16.35 13.80 22.05
N ALA A 295 16.83 14.69 22.93
CA ALA A 295 17.92 15.62 22.62
C ALA A 295 19.26 14.89 22.35
N GLU A 296 19.60 13.89 23.17
CA GLU A 296 20.79 13.04 22.94
C GLU A 296 20.68 12.28 21.61
N LEU A 297 19.48 11.80 21.27
CA LEU A 297 19.24 11.11 20.00
C LEU A 297 19.36 12.08 18.82
N ASP A 298 18.74 13.27 18.89
CA ASP A 298 18.80 14.30 17.85
C ASP A 298 20.24 14.64 17.52
N GLU A 299 21.05 15.00 18.52
CA GLU A 299 22.47 15.33 18.33
C GLU A 299 23.22 14.18 17.66
N ALA A 300 23.07 12.97 18.16
CA ALA A 300 23.78 11.81 17.66
C ALA A 300 23.32 11.40 16.24
N LEU A 301 22.03 11.48 15.94
CA LEU A 301 21.47 11.13 14.64
C LEU A 301 21.91 12.14 13.57
N TRP A 302 21.82 13.44 13.84
CA TRP A 302 22.26 14.45 12.88
C TRP A 302 23.77 14.38 12.64
N ALA A 303 24.59 14.17 13.66
CA ALA A 303 26.02 13.94 13.50
C ALA A 303 26.33 12.69 12.64
N LEU A 304 25.56 11.60 12.83
CA LEU A 304 25.68 10.39 12.02
C LEU A 304 25.30 10.65 10.56
N LEU A 305 24.20 11.35 10.30
CA LEU A 305 23.75 11.65 8.94
C LEU A 305 24.74 12.56 8.20
N GLU A 306 25.32 13.56 8.87
CA GLU A 306 26.39 14.38 8.29
C GLU A 306 27.66 13.57 8.00
N GLN A 307 28.06 12.67 8.91
CA GLN A 307 29.16 11.76 8.65
C GLN A 307 28.85 10.86 7.44
N TYR A 308 27.63 10.33 7.36
CA TYR A 308 27.19 9.47 6.26
C TYR A 308 27.25 10.18 4.91
N LYS A 309 26.74 11.41 4.83
CA LYS A 309 26.72 12.26 3.64
C LYS A 309 28.11 12.49 3.04
N ASN A 310 29.11 12.63 3.91
CA ASN A 310 30.51 12.90 3.52
C ASN A 310 31.34 11.61 3.32
N LYS A 311 30.79 10.43 3.60
CA LYS A 311 31.48 9.16 3.49
C LYS A 311 31.12 8.43 2.20
N LYS A 312 32.11 8.06 1.40
CA LYS A 312 31.89 7.18 0.25
C LYS A 312 31.53 5.77 0.72
N ILE A 313 30.50 5.18 0.16
CA ILE A 313 30.16 3.77 0.35
C ILE A 313 31.26 2.93 -0.30
N GLY A 314 31.86 2.01 0.47
CA GLY A 314 32.90 1.12 -0.05
C GLY A 314 32.34 0.16 -1.12
N LYS A 315 33.18 -0.21 -2.08
CA LYS A 315 32.80 -1.12 -3.19
C LYS A 315 32.15 -2.42 -2.69
N THR A 316 32.70 -3.03 -1.65
CA THR A 316 32.17 -4.27 -1.06
C THR A 316 30.77 -4.08 -0.48
N ALA A 317 30.52 -3.00 0.29
CA ALA A 317 29.22 -2.70 0.84
C ALA A 317 28.18 -2.42 -0.26
N LEU A 318 28.56 -1.68 -1.30
CA LEU A 318 27.68 -1.44 -2.45
C LEU A 318 27.35 -2.76 -3.17
N GLN A 319 28.33 -3.63 -3.38
CA GLN A 319 28.08 -4.93 -4.02
C GLN A 319 27.15 -5.81 -3.19
N GLN A 320 27.28 -5.81 -1.87
CA GLN A 320 26.37 -6.54 -0.97
C GLN A 320 24.94 -6.03 -1.06
N LEU A 321 24.73 -4.71 -1.12
CA LEU A 321 23.40 -4.11 -1.29
C LEU A 321 22.79 -4.51 -2.64
N ILE A 322 23.56 -4.39 -3.73
CA ILE A 322 23.11 -4.78 -5.07
C ILE A 322 22.70 -6.26 -5.08
N THR A 323 23.55 -7.14 -4.52
CA THR A 323 23.28 -8.58 -4.45
C THR A 323 21.99 -8.85 -3.65
N LYS A 324 21.80 -8.18 -2.50
CA LYS A 324 20.57 -8.30 -1.69
C LYS A 324 19.33 -7.93 -2.51
N MET A 325 19.36 -6.79 -3.22
CA MET A 325 18.24 -6.34 -4.06
C MET A 325 17.97 -7.31 -5.22
N GLN A 326 19.00 -7.77 -5.90
CA GLN A 326 18.88 -8.75 -6.99
C GLN A 326 18.29 -10.07 -6.49
N THR A 327 18.73 -10.53 -5.32
CA THR A 327 18.21 -11.74 -4.68
C THR A 327 16.74 -11.58 -4.30
N ALA A 328 16.39 -10.48 -3.63
CA ALA A 328 14.99 -10.20 -3.27
C ALA A 328 14.09 -10.15 -4.51
N LYS A 329 14.54 -9.48 -5.58
CA LYS A 329 13.82 -9.45 -6.85
C LYS A 329 13.67 -10.82 -7.48
N ALA A 330 14.72 -11.63 -7.51
CA ALA A 330 14.69 -12.99 -8.07
C ALA A 330 13.67 -13.87 -7.32
N PHE A 331 13.61 -13.79 -5.98
CA PHE A 331 12.61 -14.50 -5.19
C PHE A 331 11.19 -13.99 -5.47
N GLN A 332 11.01 -12.69 -5.57
CA GLN A 332 9.71 -12.10 -5.91
C GLN A 332 9.22 -12.59 -7.30
N ASP A 333 10.11 -12.61 -8.29
CA ASP A 333 9.79 -13.01 -9.66
C ASP A 333 9.53 -14.53 -9.82
N GLN A 334 9.93 -15.37 -8.86
CA GLN A 334 9.68 -16.81 -8.87
C GLN A 334 8.23 -17.18 -8.54
N GLY A 335 7.56 -16.41 -7.70
CA GLY A 335 6.16 -16.65 -7.34
C GLY A 335 5.19 -16.14 -8.38
N LEU A 336 4.06 -16.86 -8.61
CA LEU A 336 2.99 -16.40 -9.51
C LEU A 336 2.47 -15.02 -9.13
N SER A 337 2.27 -14.77 -7.82
CA SER A 337 1.85 -13.48 -7.29
C SER A 337 2.89 -12.37 -7.54
N GLY A 338 4.18 -12.69 -7.49
CA GLY A 338 5.26 -11.77 -7.82
C GLY A 338 5.30 -11.40 -9.30
N GLN A 339 5.04 -12.35 -10.18
CA GLN A 339 4.94 -12.11 -11.64
C GLN A 339 3.77 -11.18 -11.96
N VAL A 340 2.65 -11.35 -11.29
CA VAL A 340 1.47 -10.47 -11.40
C VAL A 340 1.79 -9.06 -10.93
N ALA A 341 2.41 -8.90 -9.77
CA ALA A 341 2.81 -7.59 -9.23
C ALA A 341 3.79 -6.87 -10.18
N GLY A 342 4.76 -7.60 -10.75
CA GLY A 342 5.70 -7.08 -11.74
C GLY A 342 5.03 -6.64 -13.04
N GLY A 343 4.01 -7.36 -13.51
CA GLY A 343 3.23 -7.05 -14.70
C GLY A 343 2.35 -5.80 -14.54
N SER A 344 1.68 -5.68 -13.39
CA SER A 344 0.78 -4.56 -13.09
C SER A 344 1.50 -3.22 -12.88
N HIS A 345 2.80 -3.24 -12.57
CA HIS A 345 3.60 -2.04 -12.26
C HIS A 345 4.43 -1.49 -13.43
N ARG A 346 4.40 -2.14 -14.61
CA ARG A 346 5.21 -1.75 -15.79
C ARG A 346 4.51 -0.79 -16.75
N ARG A 347 3.39 -0.19 -16.38
CA ARG A 347 2.69 0.81 -17.22
C ARG A 347 2.56 2.17 -16.55
#